data_61d7799da881e5128897795557a54516
#
_entry.id   61d7799da881e5128897795557a54516
#
_cell.length_a   1.000
_cell.length_b   1.000
_cell.length_c   1.000
_cell.angle_alpha   90.00
_cell.angle_beta   90.00
_cell.angle_gamma   90.00
#
_symmetry.space_group_name_H-M   'P 1'
#
loop_
_entity.id
_entity.type
_entity.pdbx_description
1 polymer ?
#
loop_
_entity_poly.entity_id
_entity_poly.type
_entity_poly.pdbx_seq_one_letter_code
_entity_poly.pdbx_strand_id
1 'polypeptide(L)'
;GSEMCIRDSSYYEMSSDDIAFNQDDIISYTVSFENYTGGAHGAHSYNNHVVNLKTGKPITEEEIFVDNYQDNLARILVDQIAKQNNVSDAKELENIGFFSVDEIFPNGNFLVDETGITYSFNEYEIAAYVVGVTNVHLPYKEIRYLLRDDSPISQLIEN
;
A
#
# COMPACT_ATOMS: atom_id res chain seq x y z
N GLY A 1 -16.29 -1.53 -12.97
CA GLY A 1 -15.09 -0.84 -13.36
C GLY A 1 -15.10 -0.41 -14.81
N SER A 2 -14.18 0.43 -15.17
CA SER A 2 -14.03 0.89 -16.53
C SER A 2 -12.75 0.32 -17.15
N GLU A 3 -12.80 0.04 -18.43
CA GLU A 3 -11.66 -0.44 -19.17
C GLU A 3 -11.41 0.43 -20.39
N MET A 4 -10.15 0.66 -20.71
CA MET A 4 -9.75 1.32 -21.93
C MET A 4 -8.57 0.57 -22.53
N CYS A 5 -8.67 0.27 -23.83
CA CYS A 5 -7.64 -0.48 -24.53
C CYS A 5 -7.29 0.20 -25.85
N ILE A 6 -6.00 0.37 -26.11
CA ILE A 6 -5.46 0.94 -27.35
C ILE A 6 -4.89 -0.22 -28.17
N ARG A 7 -5.40 -0.43 -29.38
CA ARG A 7 -5.14 -1.65 -30.14
C ARG A 7 -4.19 -1.52 -31.34
N ASP A 8 -4.07 -0.34 -31.89
CA ASP A 8 -3.41 -0.15 -33.20
C ASP A 8 -1.91 0.07 -33.09
N SER A 9 -1.35 -0.20 -31.93
CA SER A 9 0.07 -0.05 -31.67
C SER A 9 0.57 -1.23 -30.84
N SER A 10 1.87 -1.28 -30.62
CA SER A 10 2.49 -2.31 -29.80
C SER A 10 2.33 -2.04 -28.29
N TYR A 11 1.46 -1.10 -27.90
CA TYR A 11 1.21 -0.80 -26.49
C TYR A 11 -0.29 -0.72 -26.20
N TYR A 12 -0.65 -0.88 -24.92
CA TYR A 12 -2.01 -0.71 -24.46
C TYR A 12 -2.04 -0.20 -23.03
N GLU A 13 -3.18 0.40 -22.67
CA GLU A 13 -3.46 0.81 -21.30
C GLU A 13 -4.78 0.19 -20.85
N MET A 14 -4.82 -0.30 -19.61
CA MET A 14 -6.03 -0.83 -19.00
C MET A 14 -6.11 -0.34 -17.58
N SER A 15 -7.32 -0.01 -17.12
CA SER A 15 -7.55 0.33 -15.72
C SER A 15 -8.76 -0.42 -15.20
N SER A 16 -8.74 -0.77 -13.94
CA SER A 16 -9.87 -1.39 -13.26
C SER A 16 -9.89 -0.98 -11.79
N ASP A 17 -11.09 -1.01 -11.20
CA ASP A 17 -11.30 -0.66 -9.81
C ASP A 17 -11.71 -1.90 -9.03
N ASP A 18 -11.23 -2.01 -7.79
CA ASP A 18 -11.54 -3.12 -6.91
C ASP A 18 -11.79 -2.62 -5.50
N ILE A 19 -13.00 -2.87 -4.97
CA ILE A 19 -13.37 -2.45 -3.62
C ILE A 19 -12.88 -3.52 -2.63
N ALA A 20 -12.00 -3.10 -1.72
CA ALA A 20 -11.44 -3.98 -0.71
C ALA A 20 -12.25 -3.98 0.58
N PHE A 21 -12.91 -2.86 0.91
CA PHE A 21 -13.61 -2.71 2.18
C PHE A 21 -14.66 -1.60 2.04
N ASN A 22 -15.85 -1.80 2.63
CA ASN A 22 -16.91 -0.80 2.61
C ASN A 22 -17.82 -1.01 3.82
N GLN A 23 -17.42 -0.47 4.97
CA GLN A 23 -18.18 -0.55 6.22
C GLN A 23 -17.90 0.66 7.09
N ASP A 24 -18.82 1.00 7.99
CA ASP A 24 -18.63 2.02 9.02
C ASP A 24 -18.26 3.39 8.43
N ASP A 25 -18.91 3.76 7.31
CA ASP A 25 -18.69 5.01 6.60
C ASP A 25 -17.26 5.17 6.03
N ILE A 26 -16.59 4.05 5.83
CA ILE A 26 -15.25 4.02 5.22
C ILE A 26 -15.27 3.11 4.00
N ILE A 27 -14.74 3.59 2.89
CA ILE A 27 -14.51 2.76 1.72
C ILE A 27 -13.02 2.74 1.39
N SER A 28 -12.48 1.54 1.20
CA SER A 28 -11.12 1.32 0.71
C SER A 28 -11.21 0.63 -0.63
N TYR A 29 -10.51 1.16 -1.62
CA TYR A 29 -10.51 0.57 -2.95
C TYR A 29 -9.17 0.78 -3.63
N THR A 30 -8.90 -0.07 -4.63
CA THR A 30 -7.66 -0.02 -5.42
C THR A 30 -8.02 0.23 -6.87
N VAL A 31 -7.35 1.20 -7.49
CA VAL A 31 -7.39 1.40 -8.93
C VAL A 31 -6.14 0.73 -9.51
N SER A 32 -6.36 -0.31 -10.30
CA SER A 32 -5.27 -1.04 -10.96
C SER A 32 -5.08 -0.48 -12.35
N PHE A 33 -3.83 -0.30 -12.73
CA PHE A 33 -3.47 0.22 -14.04
C PHE A 33 -2.40 -0.67 -14.65
N GLU A 34 -2.60 -1.07 -15.89
CA GLU A 34 -1.66 -1.88 -16.63
C GLU A 34 -1.31 -1.19 -17.94
N ASN A 35 -0.03 -1.09 -18.24
CA ASN A 35 0.48 -0.44 -19.43
C ASN A 35 1.55 -1.30 -20.07
N TYR A 36 1.44 -1.55 -21.37
CA TYR A 36 2.45 -2.27 -22.13
C TYR A 36 2.83 -1.40 -23.35
N THR A 37 4.11 -1.09 -23.44
CA THR A 37 4.63 -0.19 -24.46
C THR A 37 5.57 -0.88 -25.46
N GLY A 38 5.44 -2.19 -25.64
CA GLY A 38 6.27 -2.95 -26.58
C GLY A 38 7.63 -3.37 -26.05
N GLY A 39 7.93 -3.11 -24.79
CA GLY A 39 9.15 -3.55 -24.15
C GLY A 39 9.07 -5.01 -23.68
N ALA A 40 10.08 -5.44 -22.96
CA ALA A 40 10.16 -6.82 -22.45
C ALA A 40 9.11 -7.09 -21.35
N HIS A 41 8.66 -6.04 -20.66
CA HIS A 41 7.69 -6.15 -19.56
C HIS A 41 6.58 -5.13 -19.72
N GLY A 42 5.38 -5.50 -19.28
CA GLY A 42 4.34 -4.52 -19.00
C GLY A 42 4.64 -3.79 -17.70
N ALA A 43 4.06 -2.60 -17.53
CA ALA A 43 4.08 -1.87 -16.28
C ALA A 43 2.73 -2.01 -15.59
N HIS A 44 2.75 -2.30 -14.30
CA HIS A 44 1.55 -2.42 -13.48
C HIS A 44 1.64 -1.45 -12.32
N SER A 45 0.53 -0.77 -12.02
CA SER A 45 0.46 0.06 -10.83
C SER A 45 -0.85 -0.15 -10.10
N TYR A 46 -0.78 -0.06 -8.79
CA TYR A 46 -1.93 -0.22 -7.89
C TYR A 46 -1.98 1.01 -7.01
N ASN A 47 -3.05 1.79 -7.13
CA ASN A 47 -3.25 3.01 -6.36
C ASN A 47 -4.41 2.80 -5.41
N ASN A 48 -4.09 2.79 -4.13
CA ASN A 48 -5.05 2.56 -3.07
C ASN A 48 -5.68 3.86 -2.62
N HIS A 49 -6.96 3.82 -2.28
CA HIS A 49 -7.70 4.98 -1.82
C HIS A 49 -8.54 4.59 -0.62
N VAL A 50 -8.56 5.46 0.38
CA VAL A 50 -9.44 5.32 1.53
C VAL A 50 -10.23 6.62 1.66
N VAL A 51 -11.56 6.52 1.66
CA VAL A 51 -12.43 7.69 1.68
C VAL A 51 -13.37 7.61 2.88
N ASN A 52 -13.50 8.74 3.58
CA ASN A 52 -14.49 8.91 4.63
C ASN A 52 -15.82 9.29 3.96
N LEU A 53 -16.78 8.38 3.98
CA LEU A 53 -18.07 8.59 3.31
C LEU A 53 -18.92 9.67 3.97
N LYS A 54 -18.65 10.04 5.23
CA LYS A 54 -19.35 11.14 5.89
C LYS A 54 -18.94 12.49 5.33
N THR A 55 -17.69 12.64 4.94
CA THR A 55 -17.16 13.91 4.42
C THR A 55 -16.96 13.90 2.91
N GLY A 56 -16.88 12.71 2.31
CA GLY A 56 -16.53 12.54 0.90
C GLY A 56 -15.06 12.79 0.60
N LYS A 57 -14.21 12.89 1.62
CA LYS A 57 -12.79 13.24 1.45
C LYS A 57 -11.89 12.04 1.69
N PRO A 58 -10.73 11.98 1.01
CA PRO A 58 -9.72 10.96 1.31
C PRO A 58 -9.24 11.06 2.75
N ILE A 59 -8.95 9.89 3.33
CA ILE A 59 -8.35 9.82 4.66
C ILE A 59 -6.83 9.76 4.47
N THR A 60 -6.11 10.66 5.14
CA THR A 60 -4.66 10.78 5.00
C THR A 60 -3.92 10.09 6.14
N GLU A 61 -2.63 9.83 5.94
CA GLU A 61 -1.78 9.28 6.99
C GLU A 61 -1.75 10.18 8.21
N GLU A 62 -1.72 11.49 8.01
CA GLU A 62 -1.66 12.47 9.10
C GLU A 62 -2.92 12.45 9.97
N GLU A 63 -4.06 12.05 9.40
CA GLU A 63 -5.30 11.88 10.16
C GLU A 63 -5.32 10.58 10.97
N ILE A 64 -4.57 9.58 10.53
CA ILE A 64 -4.55 8.25 11.15
C ILE A 64 -3.47 8.17 12.23
N PHE A 65 -2.28 8.68 11.94
CA PHE A 65 -1.10 8.47 12.78
C PHE A 65 -0.76 9.70 13.61
N VAL A 66 -0.10 9.45 14.75
CA VAL A 66 0.40 10.52 15.61
C VAL A 66 1.53 11.28 14.93
N ASP A 67 1.86 12.46 15.46
CA ASP A 67 2.94 13.28 14.91
C ASP A 67 4.27 12.51 14.93
N ASN A 68 5.08 12.71 13.89
CA ASN A 68 6.41 12.11 13.76
C ASN A 68 6.37 10.57 13.69
N TYR A 69 5.33 10.03 13.09
CA TYR A 69 5.13 8.58 12.96
C TYR A 69 6.06 7.93 11.94
N GLN A 70 6.64 8.70 11.02
CA GLN A 70 7.25 8.16 9.79
C GLN A 70 8.37 7.17 10.05
N ASP A 71 9.32 7.51 10.93
CA ASP A 71 10.48 6.63 11.18
C ASP A 71 10.08 5.33 11.88
N ASN A 72 9.18 5.42 12.84
CA ASN A 72 8.69 4.23 13.53
C ASN A 72 7.89 3.33 12.61
N LEU A 73 7.02 3.92 11.78
CA LEU A 73 6.23 3.15 10.84
C LEU A 73 7.11 2.53 9.77
N ALA A 74 8.14 3.25 9.29
CA ALA A 74 9.10 2.71 8.34
C ALA A 74 9.79 1.46 8.89
N ARG A 75 10.19 1.48 10.16
CA ARG A 75 10.82 0.32 10.81
C ARG A 75 9.86 -0.86 10.86
N ILE A 76 8.60 -0.61 11.21
CA ILE A 76 7.58 -1.66 11.26
C ILE A 76 7.36 -2.26 9.87
N LEU A 77 7.30 -1.41 8.83
CA LEU A 77 7.15 -1.88 7.46
C LEU A 77 8.32 -2.78 7.05
N VAL A 78 9.55 -2.35 7.31
CA VAL A 78 10.74 -3.12 6.96
C VAL A 78 10.75 -4.47 7.70
N ASP A 79 10.43 -4.46 9.00
CA ASP A 79 10.39 -5.69 9.79
C ASP A 79 9.33 -6.67 9.24
N GLN A 80 8.19 -6.16 8.84
CA GLN A 80 7.12 -7.00 8.29
C GLN A 80 7.51 -7.56 6.92
N ILE A 81 8.15 -6.76 6.08
CA ILE A 81 8.65 -7.23 4.77
C ILE A 81 9.69 -8.34 4.97
N ALA A 82 10.58 -8.18 5.95
CA ALA A 82 11.56 -9.21 6.28
C ALA A 82 10.88 -10.51 6.68
N LYS A 83 9.86 -10.44 7.53
CA LYS A 83 9.10 -11.63 7.93
C LYS A 83 8.44 -12.31 6.75
N GLN A 84 7.84 -11.54 5.84
CA GLN A 84 7.17 -12.08 4.66
C GLN A 84 8.12 -12.81 3.74
N ASN A 85 9.38 -12.42 3.74
CA ASN A 85 10.41 -13.00 2.89
C ASN A 85 11.30 -14.00 3.63
N ASN A 86 10.95 -14.35 4.86
CA ASN A 86 11.65 -15.35 5.67
C ASN A 86 13.13 -15.03 5.87
N VAL A 87 13.46 -13.75 6.05
CA VAL A 87 14.82 -13.32 6.40
C VAL A 87 14.83 -12.81 7.84
N SER A 88 15.87 -13.13 8.58
CA SER A 88 16.00 -12.74 9.98
C SER A 88 16.59 -11.36 10.16
N ASP A 89 17.44 -10.92 9.24
CA ASP A 89 18.01 -9.58 9.24
C ASP A 89 17.47 -8.83 8.03
N ALA A 90 16.86 -7.66 8.27
CA ALA A 90 16.26 -6.86 7.20
C ALA A 90 17.25 -6.52 6.08
N LYS A 91 18.52 -6.36 6.38
CA LYS A 91 19.54 -6.11 5.37
C LYS A 91 19.64 -7.23 4.34
N GLU A 92 19.26 -8.45 4.69
CA GLU A 92 19.25 -9.58 3.76
C GLU A 92 18.26 -9.39 2.61
N LEU A 93 17.26 -8.49 2.78
CA LEU A 93 16.34 -8.16 1.71
C LEU A 93 17.08 -7.62 0.49
N GLU A 94 18.18 -6.91 0.71
CA GLU A 94 18.99 -6.35 -0.38
C GLU A 94 19.65 -7.44 -1.22
N ASN A 95 19.76 -8.66 -0.69
CA ASN A 95 20.33 -9.81 -1.41
C ASN A 95 19.30 -10.55 -2.26
N ILE A 96 18.00 -10.25 -2.10
CA ILE A 96 16.93 -10.95 -2.81
C ILE A 96 16.13 -10.05 -3.74
N GLY A 97 16.66 -8.86 -4.05
CA GLY A 97 16.08 -7.98 -5.04
C GLY A 97 15.54 -6.66 -4.52
N PHE A 98 15.53 -6.44 -3.23
CA PHE A 98 15.12 -5.15 -2.66
C PHE A 98 16.27 -4.15 -2.80
N PHE A 99 15.90 -2.88 -2.96
CA PHE A 99 16.86 -1.78 -2.95
C PHE A 99 17.31 -1.51 -1.51
N SER A 100 17.78 -0.32 -1.18
CA SER A 100 18.20 -0.03 0.19
C SER A 100 17.00 -0.06 1.14
N VAL A 101 17.09 -0.88 2.20
CA VAL A 101 16.01 -0.94 3.22
C VAL A 101 15.87 0.39 3.96
N ASP A 102 16.91 1.22 3.98
CA ASP A 102 16.86 2.53 4.61
C ASP A 102 15.99 3.53 3.83
N GLU A 103 15.60 3.20 2.61
CA GLU A 103 14.74 4.04 1.77
C GLU A 103 13.28 3.61 1.78
N ILE A 104 12.92 2.60 2.56
CA ILE A 104 11.53 2.13 2.67
C ILE A 104 10.79 2.97 3.72
N PHE A 105 9.83 3.74 3.27
CA PHE A 105 9.03 4.64 4.12
C PHE A 105 7.54 4.52 3.79
N PRO A 106 6.65 4.95 4.70
CA PRO A 106 5.23 5.06 4.37
C PRO A 106 5.06 5.95 3.14
N ASN A 107 4.37 5.44 2.14
CA ASN A 107 4.25 6.10 0.82
C ASN A 107 2.85 6.65 0.56
N GLY A 108 1.94 6.60 1.55
CA GLY A 108 0.56 7.05 1.37
C GLY A 108 -0.32 6.11 0.56
N ASN A 109 0.23 5.02 0.08
CA ASN A 109 -0.50 4.06 -0.76
C ASN A 109 -0.98 2.89 0.08
N PHE A 110 -2.13 3.06 0.75
CA PHE A 110 -2.60 2.10 1.73
C PHE A 110 -4.11 1.86 1.61
N LEU A 111 -4.53 0.72 2.16
CA LEU A 111 -5.93 0.36 2.37
C LEU A 111 -6.15 0.15 3.86
N VAL A 112 -7.38 0.38 4.33
CA VAL A 112 -7.76 0.01 5.69
C VAL A 112 -8.90 -1.00 5.63
N ASP A 113 -8.92 -1.90 6.61
CA ASP A 113 -10.06 -2.80 6.82
C ASP A 113 -10.23 -3.02 8.34
N GLU A 114 -11.08 -3.98 8.71
CA GLU A 114 -11.35 -4.27 10.11
C GLU A 114 -10.16 -4.93 10.83
N THR A 115 -9.15 -5.40 10.08
CA THR A 115 -8.00 -6.10 10.67
C THR A 115 -6.75 -5.24 10.77
N GLY A 116 -6.60 -4.24 9.92
CA GLY A 116 -5.40 -3.42 9.91
C GLY A 116 -5.28 -2.52 8.70
N ILE A 117 -4.05 -2.12 8.45
CA ILE A 117 -3.69 -1.23 7.35
C ILE A 117 -2.72 -1.98 6.43
N THR A 118 -2.99 -1.97 5.13
CA THR A 118 -2.13 -2.63 4.15
C THR A 118 -1.49 -1.58 3.26
N TYR A 119 -0.16 -1.54 3.24
CA TYR A 119 0.61 -0.67 2.34
C TYR A 119 0.98 -1.43 1.08
N SER A 120 0.92 -0.75 -0.05
CA SER A 120 1.32 -1.30 -1.34
C SER A 120 2.50 -0.52 -1.91
N PHE A 121 3.55 -1.23 -2.27
CA PHE A 121 4.72 -0.68 -2.95
C PHE A 121 4.74 -1.25 -4.36
N ASN A 122 4.67 -0.39 -5.35
CA ASN A 122 4.56 -0.80 -6.74
C ASN A 122 5.91 -1.30 -7.28
N GLU A 123 5.86 -1.87 -8.48
CA GLU A 123 7.06 -2.33 -9.17
C GLU A 123 8.10 -1.21 -9.26
N TYR A 124 9.37 -1.53 -9.00
CA TYR A 124 10.50 -0.59 -9.00
C TYR A 124 10.48 0.44 -7.87
N GLU A 125 9.48 0.44 -7.00
CA GLU A 125 9.41 1.43 -5.92
C GLU A 125 10.43 1.14 -4.83
N ILE A 126 10.48 -0.11 -4.35
CA ILE A 126 11.43 -0.51 -3.29
C ILE A 126 12.25 -1.74 -3.66
N ALA A 127 12.01 -2.32 -4.83
CA ALA A 127 12.64 -3.57 -5.23
C ALA A 127 12.72 -3.65 -6.75
N ALA A 128 13.55 -4.55 -7.25
CA ALA A 128 13.67 -4.82 -8.68
C ALA A 128 12.38 -5.45 -9.21
N TYR A 129 12.19 -5.36 -10.52
CA TYR A 129 10.98 -5.85 -11.20
C TYR A 129 10.65 -7.31 -10.85
N VAL A 130 11.67 -8.13 -10.71
CA VAL A 130 11.48 -9.57 -10.43
C VAL A 130 10.76 -9.82 -9.10
N VAL A 131 10.88 -8.90 -8.14
CA VAL A 131 10.17 -8.99 -6.85
C VAL A 131 8.69 -8.65 -7.04
N GLY A 132 8.36 -7.75 -7.97
CA GLY A 132 7.01 -7.33 -8.24
C GLY A 132 6.49 -6.33 -7.22
N VAL A 133 5.17 -6.33 -7.04
CA VAL A 133 4.50 -5.47 -6.05
C VAL A 133 4.64 -6.09 -4.67
N THR A 134 4.95 -5.26 -3.67
CA THR A 134 5.03 -5.69 -2.27
C THR A 134 3.86 -5.11 -1.50
N ASN A 135 3.01 -5.98 -0.95
CA ASN A 135 1.91 -5.60 -0.07
C ASN A 135 2.28 -5.97 1.36
N VAL A 136 2.12 -5.00 2.27
CA VAL A 136 2.52 -5.17 3.68
C VAL A 136 1.30 -4.91 4.55
N HIS A 137 0.78 -5.96 5.18
CA HIS A 137 -0.36 -5.84 6.08
C HIS A 137 0.11 -5.65 7.52
N LEU A 138 -0.40 -4.60 8.16
CA LEU A 138 -0.06 -4.24 9.53
C LEU A 138 -1.31 -4.37 10.40
N PRO A 139 -1.43 -5.43 11.22
CA PRO A 139 -2.55 -5.53 12.16
C PRO A 139 -2.55 -4.35 13.12
N TYR A 140 -3.73 -3.87 13.50
CA TYR A 140 -3.84 -2.69 14.37
C TYR A 140 -3.06 -2.83 15.67
N LYS A 141 -3.00 -4.02 16.25
CA LYS A 141 -2.27 -4.24 17.50
C LYS A 141 -0.78 -3.94 17.39
N GLU A 142 -0.20 -4.09 16.20
CA GLU A 142 1.24 -3.87 15.99
C GLU A 142 1.58 -2.39 15.79
N ILE A 143 0.59 -1.57 15.42
CA ILE A 143 0.78 -0.14 15.17
C ILE A 143 -0.03 0.73 16.13
N ARG A 144 -0.67 0.13 17.14
CA ARG A 144 -1.59 0.84 18.04
C ARG A 144 -0.97 2.10 18.64
N TYR A 145 0.29 2.03 19.05
CA TYR A 145 0.95 3.17 19.69
C TYR A 145 1.21 4.34 18.73
N LEU A 146 1.06 4.12 17.44
CA LEU A 146 1.22 5.15 16.41
C LEU A 146 -0.13 5.72 15.96
N LEU A 147 -1.25 5.15 16.40
CA LEU A 147 -2.58 5.55 15.93
C LEU A 147 -3.13 6.67 16.79
N ARG A 148 -3.77 7.66 16.14
CA ARG A 148 -4.50 8.72 16.85
C ARG A 148 -5.79 8.15 17.40
N ASP A 149 -6.13 8.53 18.64
CA ASP A 149 -7.41 8.14 19.25
C ASP A 149 -8.62 8.73 18.53
N ASP A 150 -8.44 9.89 17.92
CA ASP A 150 -9.49 10.63 17.23
C ASP A 150 -9.46 10.45 15.71
N SER A 151 -8.79 9.42 15.22
CA SER A 151 -8.70 9.19 13.78
C SER A 151 -10.05 8.81 13.17
N PRO A 152 -10.26 9.12 11.87
CA PRO A 152 -11.50 8.74 11.19
C PRO A 152 -11.70 7.24 11.06
N ILE A 153 -10.68 6.42 11.33
CA ILE A 153 -10.79 4.95 11.30
C ILE A 153 -10.87 4.33 12.70
N SER A 154 -10.99 5.15 13.75
CA SER A 154 -10.96 4.65 15.13
C SER A 154 -12.06 3.63 15.42
N GLN A 155 -13.22 3.72 14.75
CA GLN A 155 -14.31 2.77 14.91
C GLN A 155 -13.99 1.36 14.40
N LEU A 156 -12.95 1.21 13.57
CA LEU A 156 -12.51 -0.10 13.06
C LEU A 156 -11.56 -0.79 14.04
N ILE A 157 -11.01 -0.05 15.00
CA ILE A 157 -9.98 -0.55 15.88
C ILE A 157 -10.62 -1.08 17.16
N GLU A 158 -10.50 -2.38 17.40
CA GLU A 158 -11.00 -2.97 18.63
C GLU A 158 -10.07 -2.69 19.79
N ASN A 159 -10.67 -2.45 20.94
CA ASN A 159 -9.91 -2.19 22.18
C ASN A 159 -9.44 -3.48 22.85
#